data_d70a9f2d3a50a1dfe0a489c8f120f58e
#
_entry.id   d70a9f2d3a50a1dfe0a489c8f120f58e
#
_cell.length_a   1.000
_cell.length_b   1.000
_cell.length_c   1.000
_cell.angle_alpha   90.00
_cell.angle_beta   90.00
_cell.angle_gamma   90.00
#
_symmetry.space_group_name_H-M   'P 1'
#
loop_
_entity.id
_entity.type
_entity.pdbx_description
1 polymer ?
#
loop_
_entity_poly.entity_id
_entity_poly.type
_entity_poly.pdbx_seq_one_letter_code
_entity_poly.pdbx_strand_id
1 'polypeptide(L)'
;MRLLGSDTNVAVVRYTRPEGSANLGSDPKNLAQDDLQTVAALVLAGVTDYTAHHFDPSHRSDPALALLGAPASALIRILLAHQPRSAQAAHDAGFDLQLSGHTHGGQFWPWNLFVPMQQPFTAGLNKLHSLWVYTSRGTGYWGPPKRFGAPSEITALRLVAA
;
A
#
# COMPACT_ATOMS: atom_id res chain seq x y z
N MET A 1 -15.84 3.39 -6.09
CA MET A 1 -15.15 2.11 -5.81
C MET A 1 -16.16 0.97 -5.97
N ARG A 2 -15.95 0.03 -6.85
CA ARG A 2 -16.83 -1.12 -7.02
C ARG A 2 -16.05 -2.37 -6.61
N LEU A 3 -16.46 -3.03 -5.55
CA LEU A 3 -15.98 -4.36 -5.21
C LEU A 3 -16.62 -5.35 -6.19
N LEU A 4 -15.81 -6.09 -6.93
CA LEU A 4 -16.27 -7.10 -7.87
C LEU A 4 -16.07 -8.47 -7.25
N GLY A 5 -17.17 -9.15 -6.94
CA GLY A 5 -17.21 -10.58 -6.62
C GLY A 5 -17.28 -10.93 -5.14
N SER A 6 -18.07 -11.94 -4.82
CA SER A 6 -18.41 -12.38 -3.47
C SER A 6 -17.39 -13.32 -2.79
N ASP A 7 -16.39 -13.84 -3.52
CA ASP A 7 -15.51 -14.90 -3.01
C ASP A 7 -14.01 -14.62 -3.09
N THR A 8 -13.61 -13.52 -3.72
CA THR A 8 -12.21 -13.05 -3.70
C THR A 8 -12.20 -11.56 -3.39
N ASN A 9 -11.56 -11.16 -2.29
CA ASN A 9 -11.34 -9.75 -1.98
C ASN A 9 -10.37 -9.17 -3.02
N VAL A 10 -10.89 -8.52 -4.07
CA VAL A 10 -10.08 -7.83 -5.07
C VAL A 10 -10.24 -6.34 -4.89
N ALA A 11 -9.19 -5.65 -4.49
CA ALA A 11 -9.14 -4.20 -4.49
C ALA A 11 -8.48 -3.72 -5.79
N VAL A 12 -9.14 -2.82 -6.50
CA VAL A 12 -8.63 -2.22 -7.74
C VAL A 12 -8.17 -0.81 -7.46
N VAL A 13 -6.89 -0.57 -7.63
CA VAL A 13 -6.28 0.76 -7.52
C VAL A 13 -6.07 1.30 -8.93
N ARG A 14 -6.69 2.44 -9.24
CA ARG A 14 -6.47 3.16 -10.49
C ARG A 14 -5.39 4.21 -10.28
N TYR A 15 -4.46 4.30 -11.21
CA TYR A 15 -3.48 5.37 -11.26
C TYR A 15 -3.62 6.14 -12.58
N THR A 16 -3.36 7.43 -12.54
CA THR A 16 -3.35 8.26 -13.74
C THR A 16 -1.94 8.28 -14.29
N ARG A 17 -1.81 7.90 -15.56
CA ARG A 17 -0.53 7.98 -16.26
C ARG A 17 -0.17 9.45 -16.45
N PRO A 18 1.07 9.88 -16.13
CA PRO A 18 1.53 11.23 -16.45
C PRO A 18 1.41 11.50 -17.96
N GLU A 19 0.92 12.70 -18.33
CA GLU A 19 0.89 13.13 -19.71
C GLU A 19 2.30 13.13 -20.31
N GLY A 20 2.44 12.55 -21.52
CA GLY A 20 3.73 12.44 -22.21
C GLY A 20 4.46 11.12 -22.03
N SER A 21 3.95 10.17 -21.22
CA SER A 21 4.54 8.83 -21.17
C SER A 21 4.20 8.05 -22.46
N ALA A 22 5.22 7.52 -23.16
CA ALA A 22 5.07 6.79 -24.42
C ALA A 22 4.07 5.62 -24.29
N ASN A 23 3.24 5.42 -25.31
CA ASN A 23 2.41 4.23 -25.45
C ASN A 23 3.32 3.04 -25.73
N LEU A 24 3.62 2.24 -24.72
CA LEU A 24 4.26 0.95 -24.91
C LEU A 24 3.26 0.05 -25.64
N GLY A 25 3.56 -0.24 -26.92
CA GLY A 25 2.79 -1.18 -27.72
C GLY A 25 2.61 -2.51 -27.02
N SER A 26 1.54 -3.18 -27.32
CA SER A 26 1.10 -4.42 -26.65
C SER A 26 2.00 -5.65 -26.90
N ASP A 27 3.10 -5.53 -27.66
CA ASP A 27 3.99 -6.64 -27.98
C ASP A 27 5.40 -6.44 -27.39
N PRO A 28 5.77 -7.19 -26.33
CA PRO A 28 7.08 -7.07 -25.68
C PRO A 28 8.26 -7.48 -26.60
N LYS A 29 8.00 -8.11 -27.75
CA LYS A 29 9.05 -8.62 -28.63
C LYS A 29 9.62 -7.58 -29.57
N ASN A 30 9.00 -6.38 -29.67
CA ASN A 30 9.40 -5.32 -30.61
C ASN A 30 9.98 -4.09 -29.93
N LEU A 31 10.38 -4.17 -28.66
CA LEU A 31 11.04 -3.07 -27.97
C LEU A 31 12.48 -2.97 -28.43
N ALA A 32 12.82 -1.89 -29.15
CA ALA A 32 14.21 -1.54 -29.42
C ALA A 32 14.96 -1.28 -28.10
N GLN A 33 16.28 -1.50 -28.06
CA GLN A 33 17.09 -1.37 -26.86
C GLN A 33 17.05 0.04 -26.25
N ASP A 34 16.80 1.06 -27.08
CA ASP A 34 16.60 2.45 -26.64
C ASP A 34 15.21 2.69 -26.00
N ASP A 35 14.20 1.89 -26.36
CA ASP A 35 12.87 1.96 -25.77
C ASP A 35 12.83 1.31 -24.37
N LEU A 36 13.78 0.42 -24.07
CA LEU A 36 13.91 -0.19 -22.73
C LEU A 36 14.31 0.84 -21.65
N GLN A 37 14.91 1.96 -22.01
CA GLN A 37 15.18 3.05 -21.06
C GLN A 37 13.93 3.84 -20.67
N THR A 38 12.83 3.66 -21.39
CA THR A 38 11.54 4.32 -21.14
C THR A 38 10.52 3.39 -20.48
N VAL A 39 10.93 2.19 -20.05
CA VAL A 39 10.03 1.26 -19.36
C VAL A 39 9.58 1.87 -18.03
N ALA A 40 8.31 2.03 -17.93
CA ALA A 40 7.61 2.50 -16.75
C ALA A 40 8.04 1.73 -15.50
N ALA A 41 8.90 2.32 -14.68
CA ALA A 41 9.35 1.67 -13.46
C ALA A 41 8.23 1.70 -12.41
N LEU A 42 7.96 0.54 -11.81
CA LEU A 42 7.26 0.44 -10.54
C LEU A 42 8.31 0.51 -9.44
N VAL A 43 8.13 1.42 -8.48
CA VAL A 43 8.96 1.50 -7.29
C VAL A 43 8.24 0.82 -6.14
N LEU A 44 8.88 -0.18 -5.56
CA LEU A 44 8.44 -0.81 -4.32
C LEU A 44 9.45 -0.48 -3.24
N ALA A 45 9.05 0.30 -2.25
CA ALA A 45 9.87 0.72 -1.12
C ALA A 45 9.31 0.17 0.19
N GLY A 46 10.17 0.02 1.19
CA GLY A 46 9.77 -0.42 2.52
C GLY A 46 10.35 0.47 3.60
N VAL A 47 9.65 0.57 4.71
CA VAL A 47 10.11 1.26 5.91
C VAL A 47 10.07 0.32 7.11
N THR A 48 10.86 0.64 8.14
CA THR A 48 10.77 0.01 9.44
C THR A 48 9.40 0.23 10.07
N ASP A 49 9.04 -0.58 11.08
CA ASP A 49 7.81 -0.37 11.82
C ASP A 49 7.74 1.05 12.40
N TYR A 50 6.53 1.62 12.40
CA TYR A 50 6.28 2.99 12.88
C TYR A 50 6.80 3.23 14.29
N THR A 51 6.78 2.21 15.14
CA THR A 51 7.20 2.28 16.55
C THR A 51 8.64 1.82 16.79
N ALA A 52 9.36 1.37 15.77
CA ALA A 52 10.71 0.82 15.90
C ALA A 52 11.71 1.81 16.55
N HIS A 53 11.52 3.11 16.31
CA HIS A 53 12.35 4.17 16.90
C HIS A 53 12.28 4.26 18.44
N HIS A 54 11.26 3.68 19.07
CA HIS A 54 11.18 3.58 20.52
C HIS A 54 12.22 2.61 21.11
N PHE A 55 12.67 1.65 20.30
CA PHE A 55 13.69 0.67 20.69
C PHE A 55 15.09 1.10 20.23
N ASP A 56 15.17 1.65 19.01
CA ASP A 56 16.39 2.17 18.42
C ASP A 56 16.07 3.39 17.55
N PRO A 57 16.55 4.61 17.94
CA PRO A 57 16.30 5.83 17.18
C PRO A 57 16.75 5.78 15.72
N SER A 58 17.75 4.96 15.37
CA SER A 58 18.22 4.78 13.99
C SER A 58 17.19 4.03 13.12
N HIS A 59 16.23 3.32 13.72
CA HIS A 59 15.16 2.60 13.04
C HIS A 59 13.89 3.45 12.86
N ARG A 60 14.02 4.76 12.83
CA ARG A 60 12.88 5.64 12.56
C ARG A 60 12.31 5.35 11.16
N SER A 61 11.00 5.09 11.09
CA SER A 61 10.28 4.94 9.83
C SER A 61 10.32 6.26 9.04
N ASP A 62 10.88 6.24 7.83
CA ASP A 62 11.04 7.42 6.97
C ASP A 62 10.71 7.08 5.52
N PRO A 63 9.45 7.34 5.08
CA PRO A 63 9.05 7.13 3.70
C PRO A 63 9.82 7.98 2.68
N ALA A 64 10.24 9.20 3.03
CA ALA A 64 11.02 10.05 2.11
C ALA A 64 12.41 9.46 1.87
N LEU A 65 13.06 8.98 2.93
CA LEU A 65 14.36 8.29 2.83
C LEU A 65 14.24 7.01 1.98
N ALA A 66 13.13 6.30 2.09
CA ALA A 66 12.88 5.07 1.33
C ALA A 66 12.76 5.29 -0.19
N LEU A 67 12.54 6.53 -0.65
CA LEU A 67 12.52 6.91 -2.07
C LEU A 67 13.86 7.43 -2.59
N LEU A 68 14.90 7.54 -1.74
CA LEU A 68 16.21 8.00 -2.21
C LEU A 68 16.75 7.07 -3.29
N GLY A 69 17.13 7.66 -4.43
CA GLY A 69 17.61 6.92 -5.59
C GLY A 69 16.52 6.29 -6.45
N ALA A 70 15.26 6.46 -6.11
CA ALA A 70 14.15 6.01 -6.96
C ALA A 70 14.14 6.80 -8.29
N PRO A 71 13.84 6.14 -9.43
CA PRO A 71 13.74 6.83 -10.71
C PRO A 71 12.63 7.90 -10.67
N ALA A 72 12.96 9.12 -11.12
CA ALA A 72 11.96 10.20 -11.23
C ALA A 72 10.83 9.84 -12.22
N SER A 73 11.14 8.99 -13.21
CA SER A 73 10.20 8.48 -14.21
C SER A 73 9.30 7.35 -13.70
N ALA A 74 9.37 6.97 -12.43
CA ALA A 74 8.53 5.92 -11.89
C ALA A 74 7.05 6.25 -12.06
N LEU A 75 6.29 5.35 -12.68
CA LEU A 75 4.85 5.52 -12.92
C LEU A 75 4.02 5.30 -11.67
N ILE A 76 4.49 4.46 -10.76
CA ILE A 76 3.81 4.17 -9.51
C ILE A 76 4.83 3.89 -8.40
N ARG A 77 4.59 4.45 -7.23
CA ARG A 77 5.40 4.28 -6.03
C ARG A 77 4.56 3.63 -4.96
N ILE A 78 4.98 2.44 -4.55
CA ILE A 78 4.27 1.62 -3.55
C ILE A 78 5.12 1.54 -2.29
N LEU A 79 4.52 1.89 -1.15
CA LEU A 79 5.14 1.75 0.16
C LEU A 79 4.64 0.50 0.87
N LEU A 80 5.55 -0.30 1.38
CA LEU A 80 5.30 -1.34 2.37
C LEU A 80 5.55 -0.76 3.76
N ALA A 81 4.48 -0.53 4.51
CA ALA A 81 4.55 -0.01 5.88
C ALA A 81 3.60 -0.82 6.77
N HIS A 82 4.16 -1.46 7.81
CA HIS A 82 3.36 -2.34 8.67
C HIS A 82 2.14 -1.64 9.27
N GLN A 83 2.31 -0.42 9.78
CA GLN A 83 1.21 0.33 10.40
C GLN A 83 0.60 1.36 9.45
N PRO A 84 -0.75 1.48 9.38
CA PRO A 84 -1.44 2.54 8.62
C PRO A 84 -1.06 3.96 9.03
N ARG A 85 -0.52 4.17 10.22
CA ARG A 85 -0.02 5.47 10.71
C ARG A 85 1.03 6.13 9.82
N SER A 86 1.75 5.35 9.03
CA SER A 86 2.73 5.88 8.07
C SER A 86 2.10 6.64 6.91
N ALA A 87 0.76 6.60 6.75
CA ALA A 87 0.08 7.11 5.57
C ALA A 87 0.28 8.61 5.33
N GLN A 88 0.31 9.45 6.37
CA GLN A 88 0.57 10.88 6.16
C GLN A 88 1.98 11.10 5.63
N ALA A 89 2.99 10.50 6.23
CA ALA A 89 4.38 10.62 5.76
C ALA A 89 4.57 10.01 4.36
N ALA A 90 3.86 8.93 4.05
CA ALA A 90 3.86 8.33 2.71
C ALA A 90 3.24 9.27 1.65
N HIS A 91 2.12 9.93 1.98
CA HIS A 91 1.51 10.93 1.12
C HIS A 91 2.48 12.09 0.86
N ASP A 92 3.07 12.64 1.92
CA ASP A 92 3.98 13.79 1.85
C ASP A 92 5.25 13.44 1.05
N ALA A 93 5.69 12.19 1.10
CA ALA A 93 6.82 11.68 0.30
C ALA A 93 6.45 11.40 -1.17
N GLY A 94 5.16 11.43 -1.55
CA GLY A 94 4.71 11.23 -2.93
C GLY A 94 4.52 9.77 -3.33
N PHE A 95 4.16 8.89 -2.41
CA PHE A 95 3.69 7.55 -2.73
C PHE A 95 2.27 7.56 -3.27
N ASP A 96 1.97 6.60 -4.15
CA ASP A 96 0.64 6.42 -4.76
C ASP A 96 -0.19 5.39 -4.01
N LEU A 97 0.46 4.37 -3.45
CA LEU A 97 -0.17 3.28 -2.71
C LEU A 97 0.67 2.91 -1.49
N GLN A 98 0.01 2.77 -0.34
CA GLN A 98 0.58 2.15 0.86
C GLN A 98 -0.11 0.81 1.13
N LEU A 99 0.68 -0.23 1.37
CA LEU A 99 0.22 -1.54 1.82
C LEU A 99 0.55 -1.72 3.30
N SER A 100 -0.48 -1.96 4.09
CA SER A 100 -0.38 -2.08 5.55
C SER A 100 -1.14 -3.29 6.09
N GLY A 101 -0.81 -3.67 7.31
CA GLY A 101 -1.52 -4.67 8.11
C GLY A 101 -1.75 -4.16 9.53
N HIS A 102 -1.18 -4.83 10.51
CA HIS A 102 -1.13 -4.44 11.93
C HIS A 102 -2.47 -4.50 12.68
N THR A 103 -3.52 -3.91 12.14
CA THR A 103 -4.81 -3.70 12.81
C THR A 103 -5.64 -4.96 12.96
N HIS A 104 -5.38 -5.98 12.13
CA HIS A 104 -6.19 -7.19 11.99
C HIS A 104 -7.70 -6.92 11.80
N GLY A 105 -8.07 -5.73 11.28
CA GLY A 105 -9.47 -5.30 11.18
C GLY A 105 -10.14 -5.09 12.54
N GLY A 106 -9.34 -4.84 13.59
CA GLY A 106 -9.81 -4.79 14.97
C GLY A 106 -9.96 -6.16 15.64
N GLN A 107 -9.66 -7.23 14.90
CA GLN A 107 -9.61 -8.65 15.28
C GLN A 107 -10.88 -9.21 15.94
N PHE A 108 -11.45 -8.59 16.96
CA PHE A 108 -12.65 -9.06 17.65
C PHE A 108 -13.42 -7.93 18.33
N TRP A 109 -14.73 -8.15 18.48
CA TRP A 109 -15.59 -7.26 19.26
C TRP A 109 -15.34 -7.47 20.78
N PRO A 110 -15.33 -6.41 21.63
CA PRO A 110 -15.53 -5.00 21.29
C PRO A 110 -14.23 -4.24 20.94
N TRP A 111 -13.08 -4.93 20.85
CA TRP A 111 -11.78 -4.30 20.61
C TRP A 111 -11.72 -3.50 19.30
N ASN A 112 -12.42 -3.97 18.28
CA ASN A 112 -12.53 -3.28 17.00
C ASN A 112 -13.07 -1.84 17.10
N LEU A 113 -13.76 -1.48 18.20
CA LEU A 113 -14.24 -0.12 18.43
C LEU A 113 -13.12 0.84 18.88
N PHE A 114 -12.03 0.31 19.43
CA PHE A 114 -10.90 1.10 19.95
C PHE A 114 -9.78 1.27 18.93
N VAL A 115 -9.66 0.37 17.96
CA VAL A 115 -8.60 0.43 16.94
C VAL A 115 -8.62 1.73 16.14
N PRO A 116 -9.77 2.31 15.73
CA PRO A 116 -9.83 3.58 15.01
C PRO A 116 -9.29 4.78 15.82
N MET A 117 -9.20 4.67 17.14
CA MET A 117 -8.60 5.71 17.99
C MET A 117 -7.07 5.74 17.87
N GLN A 118 -6.46 4.64 17.44
CA GLN A 118 -5.00 4.49 17.34
C GLN A 118 -4.50 4.46 15.90
N GLN A 119 -5.34 4.01 14.96
CA GLN A 119 -4.96 3.82 13.57
C GLN A 119 -5.93 4.54 12.64
N PRO A 120 -5.44 5.32 11.66
CA PRO A 120 -6.31 6.10 10.77
C PRO A 120 -7.16 5.22 9.86
N PHE A 121 -6.69 4.00 9.57
CA PHE A 121 -7.39 3.03 8.73
C PHE A 121 -7.34 1.66 9.40
N THR A 122 -8.50 0.99 9.48
CA THR A 122 -8.63 -0.29 10.19
C THR A 122 -8.60 -1.48 9.24
N ALA A 123 -9.19 -1.37 8.06
CA ALA A 123 -9.21 -2.43 7.06
C ALA A 123 -9.64 -1.92 5.68
N GLY A 124 -9.28 -2.69 4.64
CA GLY A 124 -9.70 -2.46 3.27
C GLY A 124 -8.97 -1.32 2.58
N LEU A 125 -9.49 -0.91 1.43
CA LEU A 125 -8.92 0.15 0.60
C LEU A 125 -9.52 1.50 0.98
N ASN A 126 -8.67 2.42 1.40
CA ASN A 126 -9.00 3.77 1.80
C ASN A 126 -8.21 4.76 0.96
N LYS A 127 -8.55 6.05 1.05
CA LYS A 127 -7.82 7.13 0.35
C LYS A 127 -7.51 8.25 1.33
N LEU A 128 -6.25 8.67 1.35
CA LEU A 128 -5.76 9.86 2.05
C LEU A 128 -5.21 10.84 0.99
N HIS A 129 -5.96 11.88 0.68
CA HIS A 129 -5.63 12.81 -0.41
C HIS A 129 -5.40 12.06 -1.74
N SER A 130 -4.17 12.09 -2.28
CA SER A 130 -3.80 11.34 -3.49
C SER A 130 -3.38 9.89 -3.20
N LEU A 131 -2.97 9.56 -1.97
CA LEU A 131 -2.47 8.25 -1.57
C LEU A 131 -3.62 7.25 -1.39
N TRP A 132 -3.51 6.09 -2.02
CA TRP A 132 -4.31 4.92 -1.67
C TRP A 132 -3.66 4.16 -0.51
N VAL A 133 -4.45 3.75 0.47
CA VAL A 133 -4.00 2.96 1.62
C VAL A 133 -4.80 1.69 1.68
N TYR A 134 -4.18 0.55 1.44
CA TYR A 134 -4.78 -0.74 1.68
C TYR A 134 -4.30 -1.29 3.02
N THR A 135 -5.23 -1.59 3.91
CA THR A 135 -4.96 -2.20 5.21
C THR A 135 -5.54 -3.60 5.26
N SER A 136 -4.67 -4.61 5.25
CA SER A 136 -5.07 -6.01 5.32
C SER A 136 -5.49 -6.40 6.75
N ARG A 137 -6.54 -7.21 6.84
CA ARG A 137 -6.88 -7.90 8.10
C ARG A 137 -5.90 -9.04 8.40
N GLY A 138 -5.17 -9.52 7.38
CA GLY A 138 -4.23 -10.63 7.52
C GLY A 138 -4.90 -11.97 7.80
N THR A 139 -4.07 -13.00 7.96
CA THR A 139 -4.51 -14.39 8.20
C THR A 139 -4.30 -14.86 9.63
N GLY A 140 -3.36 -14.23 10.35
CA GLY A 140 -3.03 -14.54 11.74
C GLY A 140 -3.88 -13.78 12.77
N TYR A 141 -3.44 -13.80 14.00
CA TYR A 141 -4.01 -13.06 15.12
C TYR A 141 -2.89 -12.57 16.05
N TRP A 142 -3.22 -11.62 16.91
CA TRP A 142 -2.38 -11.22 18.03
C TRP A 142 -3.15 -11.45 19.35
N GLY A 143 -2.45 -11.80 20.42
CA GLY A 143 -3.10 -12.11 21.70
C GLY A 143 -4.05 -13.32 21.60
N PRO A 144 -5.31 -13.18 22.00
CA PRO A 144 -6.24 -14.32 21.98
C PRO A 144 -6.57 -14.74 20.53
N PRO A 145 -6.64 -16.05 20.23
CA PRO A 145 -6.88 -16.56 18.87
C PRO A 145 -8.36 -16.45 18.49
N LYS A 146 -8.87 -15.22 18.44
CA LYS A 146 -10.27 -14.90 18.15
C LYS A 146 -10.36 -13.89 17.03
N ARG A 147 -11.32 -14.10 16.12
CA ARG A 147 -11.58 -13.20 14.99
C ARG A 147 -13.09 -12.95 14.80
N PHE A 148 -13.78 -12.58 15.88
CA PHE A 148 -15.19 -12.29 15.82
C PHE A 148 -15.44 -10.92 15.19
N GLY A 149 -16.08 -10.91 14.00
CA GLY A 149 -16.38 -9.70 13.25
C GLY A 149 -15.22 -9.20 12.34
N ALA A 150 -14.06 -9.89 12.34
CA ALA A 150 -12.92 -9.55 11.50
C ALA A 150 -12.31 -10.82 10.86
N PRO A 151 -12.97 -11.42 9.86
CA PRO A 151 -12.50 -12.64 9.24
C PRO A 151 -11.10 -12.47 8.65
N SER A 152 -10.34 -13.57 8.64
CA SER A 152 -9.05 -13.63 7.95
C SER A 152 -9.23 -13.38 6.47
N GLU A 153 -8.23 -12.75 5.83
CA GLU A 153 -8.28 -12.47 4.40
C GLU A 153 -6.92 -12.61 3.72
N ILE A 154 -6.97 -13.02 2.45
CA ILE A 154 -5.89 -12.85 1.48
C ILE A 154 -6.51 -12.05 0.34
N THR A 155 -5.91 -10.90 0.01
CA THR A 155 -6.46 -9.99 -0.99
C THR A 155 -5.52 -9.86 -2.17
N ALA A 156 -6.04 -10.08 -3.38
CA ALA A 156 -5.36 -9.75 -4.63
C ALA A 156 -5.60 -8.26 -4.95
N LEU A 157 -4.53 -7.51 -5.13
CA LEU A 157 -4.57 -6.11 -5.59
C LEU A 157 -4.27 -6.07 -7.08
N ARG A 158 -5.11 -5.41 -7.85
CA ARG A 158 -4.91 -5.16 -9.27
C ARG A 158 -4.72 -3.68 -9.52
N LEU A 159 -3.56 -3.31 -10.05
CA LEU A 159 -3.28 -1.96 -10.52
C LEU A 159 -3.78 -1.83 -11.97
N VAL A 160 -4.50 -0.75 -12.26
CA VAL A 160 -5.00 -0.45 -13.61
C VAL A 160 -4.78 1.03 -13.90
N ALA A 161 -4.43 1.33 -15.14
CA ALA A 161 -4.41 2.72 -15.60
C ALA A 161 -5.81 3.32 -15.53
N ALA A 162 -5.89 4.61 -15.15
CA ALA A 162 -7.13 5.37 -15.09
C ALA A 162 -7.52 5.88 -16.48
#